data_48ae760caa900e1f2cac61f6ce160a17
#
_entry.id   48ae760caa900e1f2cac61f6ce160a17
#
_cell.length_a   1.000
_cell.length_b   1.000
_cell.length_c   1.000
_cell.angle_alpha   90.00
_cell.angle_beta   90.00
_cell.angle_gamma   90.00
#
_symmetry.space_group_name_H-M   'P 1'
#
loop_
_entity.id
_entity.type
_entity.pdbx_description
1 polymer ?
#
loop_
_entity_poly.entity_id
_entity_poly.type
_entity_poly.pdbx_seq_one_letter_code
_entity_poly.pdbx_strand_id
1 'polypeptide(L)'
;VEGWIKPAVKIAGERNVDMGFALHGIPENIMQDPEKYRECHEKLYRIYSDIGEYARKNGQVHVCVEAMYSPHHTPWTIEGTKEFLKNIYSLDGNAIYTTVDIGHMTGQRKFRKPEKEAIEKSLFDHPIKGYCSLWLGSNSAYAIWDDAAAGKLDKKQAVINILEEMKKYSYQFSIDERDSDLYAWVEELACYSPIMHIQQTDGITSPHSPFTKKNNEKGIVEGKKLLEAIAASYEKEEKGMPPKTDKIVMALELFASNTEHPHEIKNNMRETREYWKQYIPEDGIRLDQLLERL
;
A
#
# COMPACT_ATOMS: atom_id res chain seq x y z
N VAL A 1 -2.86 -13.81 -14.16
CA VAL A 1 -3.00 -13.87 -12.68
C VAL A 1 -3.35 -15.29 -12.28
N GLU A 2 -4.52 -15.85 -12.63
CA GLU A 2 -4.98 -17.17 -12.17
C GLU A 2 -4.02 -18.34 -12.48
N GLY A 3 -3.36 -18.30 -13.64
CA GLY A 3 -2.52 -19.40 -14.12
C GLY A 3 -1.34 -19.78 -13.21
N TRP A 4 -0.85 -18.87 -12.38
CA TRP A 4 0.23 -19.12 -11.43
C TRP A 4 -0.23 -19.04 -9.97
N ILE A 5 -1.25 -18.23 -9.66
CA ILE A 5 -1.74 -18.08 -8.28
C ILE A 5 -2.42 -19.36 -7.79
N LYS A 6 -3.33 -19.95 -8.57
CA LYS A 6 -4.03 -21.18 -8.16
C LYS A 6 -3.08 -22.35 -7.85
N PRO A 7 -2.05 -22.65 -8.65
CA PRO A 7 -1.02 -23.65 -8.27
C PRO A 7 -0.30 -23.28 -6.96
N ALA A 8 0.04 -22.01 -6.74
CA ALA A 8 0.69 -21.58 -5.52
C ALA A 8 -0.24 -21.71 -4.30
N VAL A 9 -1.51 -21.33 -4.42
CA VAL A 9 -2.53 -21.53 -3.38
C VAL A 9 -2.66 -23.01 -2.99
N LYS A 10 -2.64 -23.92 -3.97
CA LYS A 10 -2.70 -25.35 -3.68
C LYS A 10 -1.51 -25.81 -2.83
N ILE A 11 -0.29 -25.38 -3.20
CA ILE A 11 0.93 -25.71 -2.45
C ILE A 11 0.86 -25.08 -1.04
N ALA A 12 0.38 -23.84 -0.92
CA ALA A 12 0.21 -23.18 0.35
C ALA A 12 -0.77 -23.95 1.27
N GLY A 13 -1.90 -24.41 0.72
CA GLY A 13 -2.86 -25.26 1.45
C GLY A 13 -2.27 -26.59 1.91
N GLU A 14 -1.49 -27.27 1.08
CA GLU A 14 -0.78 -28.49 1.44
C GLU A 14 0.26 -28.27 2.57
N ARG A 15 0.75 -27.05 2.72
CA ARG A 15 1.73 -26.65 3.72
C ARG A 15 1.13 -25.92 4.93
N ASN A 16 -0.17 -25.67 4.91
CA ASN A 16 -0.88 -24.90 5.93
C ASN A 16 -0.23 -23.51 6.19
N VAL A 17 0.03 -22.78 5.11
CA VAL A 17 0.62 -21.42 5.14
C VAL A 17 -0.24 -20.46 4.33
N ASP A 18 -0.27 -19.20 4.74
CA ASP A 18 -0.89 -18.12 3.99
C ASP A 18 0.03 -17.66 2.85
N MET A 19 -0.53 -16.94 1.88
CA MET A 19 0.17 -16.55 0.68
C MET A 19 -0.07 -15.07 0.37
N GLY A 20 1.01 -14.32 0.15
CA GLY A 20 0.99 -12.93 -0.30
C GLY A 20 1.62 -12.76 -1.68
N PHE A 21 1.16 -11.77 -2.43
CA PHE A 21 1.76 -11.34 -3.69
C PHE A 21 1.40 -9.90 -4.03
N ALA A 22 2.24 -9.24 -4.82
CA ALA A 22 1.94 -7.93 -5.41
C ALA A 22 1.40 -8.09 -6.83
N LEU A 23 0.47 -7.22 -7.22
CA LEU A 23 0.02 -7.12 -8.61
C LEU A 23 1.06 -6.39 -9.47
N HIS A 24 1.16 -6.81 -10.73
CA HIS A 24 1.83 -5.99 -11.74
C HIS A 24 1.08 -4.69 -11.97
N GLY A 25 1.80 -3.64 -12.35
CA GLY A 25 1.23 -2.32 -12.60
C GLY A 25 0.14 -2.35 -13.67
N ILE A 26 -0.91 -1.55 -13.48
CA ILE A 26 -1.93 -1.30 -14.49
C ILE A 26 -1.27 -0.54 -15.65
N PRO A 27 -1.41 -1.00 -16.90
CA PRO A 27 -0.80 -0.33 -18.05
C PRO A 27 -1.30 1.10 -18.22
N GLU A 28 -0.39 1.98 -18.68
CA GLU A 28 -0.67 3.42 -18.85
C GLU A 28 -1.90 3.71 -19.70
N ASN A 29 -2.10 2.96 -20.79
CA ASN A 29 -3.27 3.12 -21.66
C ASN A 29 -4.62 2.77 -20.98
N ILE A 30 -4.59 2.02 -19.88
CA ILE A 30 -5.74 1.77 -19.01
C ILE A 30 -5.85 2.90 -17.96
N MET A 31 -4.73 3.29 -17.37
CA MET A 31 -4.66 4.38 -16.40
C MET A 31 -5.16 5.71 -16.97
N GLN A 32 -4.95 5.96 -18.26
CA GLN A 32 -5.35 7.18 -18.95
C GLN A 32 -6.79 7.13 -19.54
N ASP A 33 -7.58 6.11 -19.18
CA ASP A 33 -8.96 5.94 -19.62
C ASP A 33 -9.84 5.51 -18.43
N PRO A 34 -10.66 6.41 -17.86
CA PRO A 34 -11.46 6.12 -16.66
C PRO A 34 -12.41 4.94 -16.81
N GLU A 35 -12.95 4.73 -18.03
CA GLU A 35 -13.87 3.62 -18.31
C GLU A 35 -13.11 2.29 -18.34
N LYS A 36 -12.00 2.23 -19.05
CA LYS A 36 -11.15 1.03 -19.07
C LYS A 36 -10.58 0.71 -17.69
N TYR A 37 -10.23 1.75 -16.90
CA TYR A 37 -9.78 1.56 -15.53
C TYR A 37 -10.86 0.87 -14.68
N ARG A 38 -12.10 1.38 -14.72
CA ARG A 38 -13.25 0.76 -14.03
C ARG A 38 -13.49 -0.67 -14.48
N GLU A 39 -13.54 -0.93 -15.80
CA GLU A 39 -13.70 -2.29 -16.34
C GLU A 39 -12.57 -3.24 -15.91
N CYS A 40 -11.34 -2.73 -15.84
CA CYS A 40 -10.19 -3.49 -15.36
C CYS A 40 -10.39 -3.93 -13.90
N HIS A 41 -10.85 -3.02 -13.04
CA HIS A 41 -11.12 -3.33 -11.63
C HIS A 41 -12.27 -4.33 -11.46
N GLU A 42 -13.36 -4.19 -12.20
CA GLU A 42 -14.46 -5.15 -12.17
C GLU A 42 -14.01 -6.57 -12.58
N LYS A 43 -13.10 -6.68 -13.55
CA LYS A 43 -12.49 -7.97 -13.92
C LYS A 43 -11.58 -8.49 -12.80
N LEU A 44 -10.77 -7.63 -12.19
CA LEU A 44 -9.92 -8.01 -11.07
C LEU A 44 -10.74 -8.53 -9.89
N TYR A 45 -11.82 -7.86 -9.52
CA TYR A 45 -12.68 -8.31 -8.42
C TYR A 45 -13.22 -9.73 -8.64
N ARG A 46 -13.68 -10.05 -9.85
CA ARG A 46 -14.14 -11.40 -10.20
C ARG A 46 -13.02 -12.43 -10.11
N ILE A 47 -11.85 -12.12 -10.70
CA ILE A 47 -10.68 -13.01 -10.64
C ILE A 47 -10.29 -13.29 -9.19
N TYR A 48 -10.31 -12.28 -8.33
CA TYR A 48 -9.96 -12.45 -6.93
C TYR A 48 -11.03 -13.18 -6.13
N SER A 49 -12.32 -12.98 -6.43
CA SER A 49 -13.38 -13.80 -5.84
C SER A 49 -13.21 -15.28 -6.19
N ASP A 50 -12.90 -15.61 -7.45
CA ASP A 50 -12.60 -16.97 -7.89
C ASP A 50 -11.36 -17.57 -7.20
N ILE A 51 -10.32 -16.74 -6.98
CA ILE A 51 -9.12 -17.17 -6.24
C ILE A 51 -9.46 -17.40 -4.77
N GLY A 52 -10.26 -16.55 -4.14
CA GLY A 52 -10.71 -16.71 -2.77
C GLY A 52 -11.54 -17.99 -2.59
N GLU A 53 -12.45 -18.29 -3.53
CA GLU A 53 -13.18 -19.55 -3.55
C GLU A 53 -12.24 -20.76 -3.64
N TYR A 54 -11.26 -20.67 -4.55
CA TYR A 54 -10.27 -21.72 -4.73
C TYR A 54 -9.43 -21.94 -3.47
N ALA A 55 -9.01 -20.86 -2.81
CA ALA A 55 -8.25 -20.90 -1.56
C ALA A 55 -9.05 -21.56 -0.43
N ARG A 56 -10.31 -21.17 -0.27
CA ARG A 56 -11.23 -21.78 0.71
C ARG A 56 -11.39 -23.30 0.51
N LYS A 57 -11.44 -23.76 -0.74
CA LYS A 57 -11.56 -25.19 -1.09
C LYS A 57 -10.25 -25.97 -0.94
N ASN A 58 -9.10 -25.31 -0.90
CA ASN A 58 -7.77 -25.91 -0.89
C ASN A 58 -6.99 -25.59 0.38
N GLY A 59 -7.57 -25.82 1.56
CA GLY A 59 -6.88 -25.70 2.86
C GLY A 59 -7.18 -24.41 3.62
N GLN A 60 -8.18 -23.62 3.19
CA GLN A 60 -8.55 -22.35 3.85
C GLN A 60 -7.39 -21.34 3.94
N VAL A 61 -6.56 -21.29 2.92
CA VAL A 61 -5.43 -20.38 2.81
C VAL A 61 -5.93 -18.93 2.71
N HIS A 62 -5.35 -18.03 3.49
CA HIS A 62 -5.53 -16.61 3.24
C HIS A 62 -4.66 -16.19 2.05
N VAL A 63 -5.29 -15.60 1.04
CA VAL A 63 -4.60 -15.02 -0.10
C VAL A 63 -4.58 -13.51 0.07
N CYS A 64 -3.40 -12.94 0.14
CA CYS A 64 -3.18 -11.53 0.42
C CYS A 64 -2.65 -10.81 -0.83
N VAL A 65 -3.26 -9.67 -1.15
CA VAL A 65 -2.77 -8.75 -2.18
C VAL A 65 -2.04 -7.62 -1.48
N GLU A 66 -0.79 -7.41 -1.83
CA GLU A 66 0.02 -6.37 -1.22
C GLU A 66 -0.45 -4.97 -1.63
N ALA A 67 -0.69 -4.13 -0.62
CA ALA A 67 -0.97 -2.71 -0.84
C ALA A 67 0.32 -1.99 -1.25
N MET A 68 0.29 -1.42 -2.45
CA MET A 68 1.45 -0.73 -3.04
C MET A 68 1.37 0.78 -2.81
N TYR A 69 2.27 1.53 -3.38
CA TYR A 69 2.51 2.95 -3.08
C TYR A 69 2.16 3.91 -4.23
N SER A 70 1.51 3.43 -5.29
CA SER A 70 1.22 4.26 -6.46
C SER A 70 -0.09 3.89 -7.13
N PRO A 71 -0.75 4.81 -7.86
CA PRO A 71 -2.01 4.54 -8.55
C PRO A 71 -1.90 3.47 -9.64
N HIS A 72 -0.69 3.14 -10.11
CA HIS A 72 -0.46 2.07 -11.07
C HIS A 72 -0.58 0.66 -10.46
N HIS A 73 -0.54 0.55 -9.13
CA HIS A 73 -0.53 -0.73 -8.41
C HIS A 73 -1.67 -0.75 -7.40
N THR A 74 -2.83 -1.18 -7.83
CA THR A 74 -4.01 -1.31 -6.95
C THR A 74 -3.92 -2.57 -6.08
N PRO A 75 -4.37 -2.53 -4.80
CA PRO A 75 -4.83 -1.34 -4.06
C PRO A 75 -3.65 -0.50 -3.53
N TRP A 76 -3.84 0.83 -3.31
CA TRP A 76 -2.72 1.71 -2.98
C TRP A 76 -3.06 2.88 -2.02
N THR A 77 -4.32 3.05 -1.63
CA THR A 77 -4.79 3.98 -0.58
C THR A 77 -5.57 3.22 0.47
N ILE A 78 -5.74 3.76 1.67
CA ILE A 78 -6.51 3.11 2.74
C ILE A 78 -7.93 2.81 2.26
N GLU A 79 -8.66 3.83 1.80
CA GLU A 79 -10.03 3.65 1.34
C GLU A 79 -10.10 2.79 0.07
N GLY A 80 -9.17 2.97 -0.88
CA GLY A 80 -9.09 2.13 -2.07
C GLY A 80 -8.84 0.65 -1.74
N THR A 81 -8.08 0.35 -0.67
CA THR A 81 -7.87 -1.02 -0.19
C THR A 81 -9.14 -1.58 0.44
N LYS A 82 -9.84 -0.80 1.26
CA LYS A 82 -11.13 -1.21 1.83
C LYS A 82 -12.18 -1.47 0.75
N GLU A 83 -12.32 -0.56 -0.20
CA GLU A 83 -13.22 -0.73 -1.35
C GLU A 83 -12.88 -1.99 -2.17
N PHE A 84 -11.59 -2.25 -2.41
CA PHE A 84 -11.10 -3.42 -3.10
C PHE A 84 -11.54 -4.71 -2.38
N LEU A 85 -11.31 -4.81 -1.08
CA LEU A 85 -11.69 -5.97 -0.27
C LEU A 85 -13.22 -6.14 -0.22
N LYS A 86 -13.97 -5.07 0.00
CA LYS A 86 -15.45 -5.07 0.03
C LYS A 86 -16.05 -5.52 -1.30
N ASN A 87 -15.55 -4.98 -2.42
CA ASN A 87 -16.07 -5.31 -3.73
C ASN A 87 -15.87 -6.78 -4.07
N ILE A 88 -14.70 -7.35 -3.74
CA ILE A 88 -14.44 -8.77 -3.93
C ILE A 88 -15.34 -9.62 -3.04
N TYR A 89 -15.41 -9.30 -1.75
CA TYR A 89 -16.19 -10.06 -0.78
C TYR A 89 -17.69 -10.01 -1.06
N SER A 90 -18.20 -8.90 -1.60
CA SER A 90 -19.61 -8.72 -1.94
C SER A 90 -20.12 -9.60 -3.09
N LEU A 91 -19.23 -10.12 -3.94
CA LEU A 91 -19.64 -10.94 -5.09
C LEU A 91 -20.22 -12.28 -4.62
N ASP A 92 -19.42 -13.07 -3.90
CA ASP A 92 -19.80 -14.44 -3.51
C ASP A 92 -19.39 -14.78 -2.07
N GLY A 93 -19.06 -13.80 -1.23
CA GLY A 93 -18.59 -14.01 0.13
C GLY A 93 -17.22 -14.70 0.23
N ASN A 94 -16.43 -14.70 -0.84
CA ASN A 94 -15.09 -15.26 -0.85
C ASN A 94 -14.08 -14.19 -0.41
N ALA A 95 -13.43 -14.40 0.73
CA ALA A 95 -12.48 -13.45 1.28
C ALA A 95 -11.16 -13.46 0.51
N ILE A 96 -10.67 -12.26 0.20
CA ILE A 96 -9.28 -11.95 -0.10
C ILE A 96 -8.83 -10.95 0.97
N TYR A 97 -7.55 -10.97 1.28
CA TYR A 97 -6.93 -10.15 2.31
C TYR A 97 -5.90 -9.21 1.70
N THR A 98 -5.39 -8.28 2.48
CA THR A 98 -4.28 -7.43 2.05
C THR A 98 -2.99 -7.82 2.78
N THR A 99 -1.84 -7.54 2.17
CA THR A 99 -0.55 -7.43 2.88
C THR A 99 -0.29 -5.95 3.07
N VAL A 100 -0.20 -5.50 4.31
CA VAL A 100 0.23 -4.14 4.64
C VAL A 100 1.75 -4.16 4.80
N ASP A 101 2.46 -3.47 3.90
CA ASP A 101 3.87 -3.14 4.06
C ASP A 101 3.97 -1.75 4.68
N ILE A 102 4.54 -1.66 5.88
CA ILE A 102 4.58 -0.41 6.65
C ILE A 102 5.55 0.65 6.10
N GLY A 103 6.38 0.30 5.13
CA GLY A 103 7.28 1.25 4.45
C GLY A 103 6.68 1.83 3.17
N HIS A 104 5.75 1.12 2.51
CA HIS A 104 5.13 1.55 1.26
C HIS A 104 4.35 2.86 1.40
N MET A 105 3.78 3.13 2.59
CA MET A 105 2.97 4.32 2.90
C MET A 105 3.72 5.64 2.65
N THR A 106 5.04 5.61 2.64
CA THR A 106 5.85 6.80 2.34
C THR A 106 5.74 7.27 0.89
N GLY A 107 5.34 6.38 -0.02
CA GLY A 107 5.22 6.65 -1.46
C GLY A 107 3.97 7.43 -1.85
N GLN A 108 2.83 7.22 -1.17
CA GLN A 108 1.53 7.80 -1.51
C GLN A 108 1.53 9.32 -1.56
N ARG A 109 2.31 9.98 -0.71
CA ARG A 109 2.43 11.45 -0.70
C ARG A 109 2.88 12.04 -2.03
N LYS A 110 3.60 11.27 -2.87
CA LYS A 110 4.02 11.71 -4.21
C LYS A 110 2.84 11.83 -5.18
N PHE A 111 1.77 11.13 -4.89
CA PHE A 111 0.55 11.06 -5.69
C PHE A 111 -0.62 11.80 -5.02
N ARG A 112 -0.30 12.67 -4.05
CA ARG A 112 -1.30 13.48 -3.40
C ARG A 112 -1.91 14.47 -4.39
N LYS A 113 -3.24 14.61 -4.31
CA LYS A 113 -3.97 15.57 -5.11
C LYS A 113 -3.49 16.99 -4.78
N PRO A 114 -2.93 17.74 -5.74
CA PRO A 114 -2.52 19.10 -5.49
C PRO A 114 -3.72 20.05 -5.34
N GLU A 115 -3.62 20.98 -4.42
CA GLU A 115 -4.56 22.08 -4.28
C GLU A 115 -4.36 23.12 -5.38
N LYS A 116 -5.38 23.95 -5.60
CA LYS A 116 -5.38 25.00 -6.63
C LYS A 116 -4.15 25.89 -6.54
N GLU A 117 -3.82 26.33 -5.33
CA GLU A 117 -2.69 27.22 -5.05
C GLU A 117 -1.34 26.61 -5.42
N ALA A 118 -1.20 25.30 -5.25
CA ALA A 118 0.01 24.59 -5.67
C ALA A 118 0.14 24.56 -7.20
N ILE A 119 -0.97 24.32 -7.92
CA ILE A 119 -0.99 24.36 -9.39
C ILE A 119 -0.68 25.78 -9.90
N GLU A 120 -1.30 26.81 -9.32
CA GLU A 120 -1.01 28.21 -9.64
C GLU A 120 0.48 28.51 -9.44
N LYS A 121 1.03 28.17 -8.27
CA LYS A 121 2.45 28.37 -7.96
C LYS A 121 3.35 27.66 -8.96
N SER A 122 3.03 26.43 -9.34
CA SER A 122 3.82 25.67 -10.31
C SER A 122 3.88 26.33 -11.71
N LEU A 123 2.85 27.07 -12.10
CA LEU A 123 2.78 27.79 -13.38
C LEU A 123 3.41 29.19 -13.32
N PHE A 124 3.29 29.91 -12.19
CA PHE A 124 3.73 31.31 -12.09
C PHE A 124 5.17 31.43 -11.56
N ASP A 125 5.57 30.57 -10.61
CA ASP A 125 6.85 30.66 -9.89
C ASP A 125 7.81 29.50 -10.23
N HIS A 126 7.55 28.77 -11.31
CA HIS A 126 8.28 27.53 -11.62
C HIS A 126 9.77 27.78 -11.89
N PRO A 127 10.69 27.16 -11.12
CA PRO A 127 12.12 27.40 -11.25
C PRO A 127 12.74 26.72 -12.50
N ILE A 128 12.10 25.66 -13.03
CA ILE A 128 12.57 24.91 -14.18
C ILE A 128 11.54 25.01 -15.30
N LYS A 129 11.90 25.75 -16.36
CA LYS A 129 10.99 25.97 -17.50
C LYS A 129 10.61 24.67 -18.18
N GLY A 130 9.30 24.45 -18.36
CA GLY A 130 8.77 23.26 -19.05
C GLY A 130 8.74 21.98 -18.22
N TYR A 131 8.86 22.06 -16.88
CA TYR A 131 8.77 20.92 -15.99
C TYR A 131 7.73 21.13 -14.89
N CYS A 132 6.71 20.27 -14.86
CA CYS A 132 5.72 20.25 -13.77
C CYS A 132 6.22 19.32 -12.65
N SER A 133 6.43 19.86 -11.45
CA SER A 133 6.88 19.09 -10.26
C SER A 133 5.73 18.45 -9.49
N LEU A 134 4.48 18.71 -9.91
CA LEU A 134 3.28 18.16 -9.25
C LEU A 134 2.77 16.91 -9.97
N TRP A 135 2.15 16.02 -9.21
CA TRP A 135 1.36 14.93 -9.80
C TRP A 135 0.01 15.48 -10.27
N LEU A 136 -0.21 15.51 -11.59
CA LEU A 136 -1.46 15.98 -12.20
C LEU A 136 -2.35 14.84 -12.70
N GLY A 137 -1.92 13.59 -12.52
CA GLY A 137 -2.65 12.37 -12.86
C GLY A 137 -2.59 12.06 -14.37
N SER A 138 -3.40 12.75 -15.17
CA SER A 138 -3.55 12.43 -16.60
C SER A 138 -2.56 13.14 -17.50
N ASN A 139 -2.23 12.51 -18.65
CA ASN A 139 -1.45 13.11 -19.72
C ASN A 139 -2.09 14.39 -20.25
N SER A 140 -3.42 14.46 -20.29
CA SER A 140 -4.16 15.66 -20.70
C SER A 140 -3.97 16.82 -19.72
N ALA A 141 -3.94 16.57 -18.41
CA ALA A 141 -3.65 17.61 -17.43
C ALA A 141 -2.22 18.15 -17.58
N TYR A 142 -1.25 17.30 -17.81
CA TYR A 142 0.14 17.72 -18.13
C TYR A 142 0.23 18.51 -19.44
N ALA A 143 -0.49 18.11 -20.49
CA ALA A 143 -0.52 18.85 -21.75
C ALA A 143 -1.10 20.27 -21.59
N ILE A 144 -2.15 20.42 -20.77
CA ILE A 144 -2.70 21.75 -20.44
C ILE A 144 -1.65 22.60 -19.68
N TRP A 145 -0.94 22.00 -18.74
CA TRP A 145 0.13 22.66 -17.98
C TRP A 145 1.26 23.11 -18.91
N ASP A 146 1.73 22.23 -19.80
CA ASP A 146 2.79 22.52 -20.77
C ASP A 146 2.42 23.65 -21.72
N ASP A 147 1.18 23.68 -22.25
CA ASP A 147 0.70 24.74 -23.10
C ASP A 147 0.63 26.09 -22.38
N ALA A 148 0.24 26.09 -21.10
CA ALA A 148 0.25 27.30 -20.28
C ALA A 148 1.69 27.76 -19.94
N ALA A 149 2.59 26.85 -19.64
CA ALA A 149 3.99 27.13 -19.38
C ALA A 149 4.69 27.69 -20.65
N ALA A 150 4.31 27.22 -21.83
CA ALA A 150 4.79 27.73 -23.12
C ALA A 150 4.13 29.05 -23.56
N GLY A 151 3.15 29.59 -22.80
CA GLY A 151 2.44 30.81 -23.16
C GLY A 151 1.37 30.66 -24.25
N LYS A 152 0.99 29.43 -24.59
CA LYS A 152 -0.05 29.15 -25.60
C LYS A 152 -1.47 29.21 -25.01
N LEU A 153 -1.57 29.06 -23.71
CA LEU A 153 -2.82 29.10 -22.94
C LEU A 153 -2.69 30.08 -21.79
N ASP A 154 -3.76 30.82 -21.48
CA ASP A 154 -3.80 31.67 -20.28
C ASP A 154 -3.63 30.81 -19.02
N LYS A 155 -2.70 31.22 -18.13
CA LYS A 155 -2.35 30.45 -16.95
C LYS A 155 -3.51 30.26 -15.97
N LYS A 156 -4.37 31.29 -15.79
CA LYS A 156 -5.54 31.18 -14.89
C LYS A 156 -6.57 30.21 -15.46
N GLN A 157 -6.80 30.29 -16.76
CA GLN A 157 -7.70 29.34 -17.45
C GLN A 157 -7.13 27.91 -17.40
N ALA A 158 -5.81 27.75 -17.54
CA ALA A 158 -5.17 26.46 -17.45
C ALA A 158 -5.38 25.80 -16.07
N VAL A 159 -5.26 26.57 -14.98
CA VAL A 159 -5.53 26.05 -13.62
C VAL A 159 -6.95 25.51 -13.51
N ILE A 160 -7.94 26.21 -14.03
CA ILE A 160 -9.34 25.76 -14.04
C ILE A 160 -9.47 24.45 -14.84
N ASN A 161 -8.91 24.41 -16.02
CA ASN A 161 -8.98 23.25 -16.91
C ASN A 161 -8.27 22.02 -16.30
N ILE A 162 -7.09 22.21 -15.65
CA ILE A 162 -6.39 21.14 -14.95
C ILE A 162 -7.25 20.57 -13.81
N LEU A 163 -7.86 21.45 -12.99
CA LEU A 163 -8.71 20.99 -11.88
C LEU A 163 -9.94 20.21 -12.37
N GLU A 164 -10.55 20.63 -13.50
CA GLU A 164 -11.65 19.88 -14.11
C GLU A 164 -11.19 18.54 -14.69
N GLU A 165 -10.00 18.51 -15.29
CA GLU A 165 -9.43 17.27 -15.81
C GLU A 165 -9.13 16.29 -14.68
N MET A 166 -8.51 16.74 -13.60
CA MET A 166 -8.19 15.91 -12.43
C MET A 166 -9.43 15.24 -11.81
N LYS A 167 -10.61 15.84 -11.89
CA LYS A 167 -11.86 15.22 -11.40
C LYS A 167 -12.20 13.92 -12.12
N LYS A 168 -11.90 13.82 -13.40
CA LYS A 168 -12.18 12.62 -14.23
C LYS A 168 -11.26 11.45 -13.82
N TYR A 169 -10.08 11.75 -13.29
CA TYR A 169 -9.05 10.79 -12.92
C TYR A 169 -8.85 10.71 -11.40
N SER A 170 -9.92 10.85 -10.62
CA SER A 170 -9.86 10.88 -9.15
C SER A 170 -9.16 9.67 -8.54
N TYR A 171 -9.22 8.51 -9.19
CA TYR A 171 -8.54 7.27 -8.79
C TYR A 171 -7.01 7.33 -8.86
N GLN A 172 -6.44 8.35 -9.49
CA GLN A 172 -4.99 8.56 -9.57
C GLN A 172 -4.44 9.44 -8.43
N PHE A 173 -5.26 9.79 -7.45
CA PHE A 173 -4.84 10.69 -6.37
C PHE A 173 -5.10 10.07 -5.00
N SER A 174 -4.14 10.25 -4.10
CA SER A 174 -4.39 10.19 -2.67
C SER A 174 -5.01 11.52 -2.23
N ILE A 175 -6.13 11.44 -1.53
CA ILE A 175 -6.86 12.62 -1.02
C ILE A 175 -6.81 12.72 0.50
N ASP A 176 -6.48 11.63 1.20
CA ASP A 176 -6.34 11.58 2.65
C ASP A 176 -4.86 11.64 3.06
N GLU A 177 -4.51 12.52 4.01
CA GLU A 177 -3.16 12.59 4.57
C GLU A 177 -2.75 11.28 5.24
N ARG A 178 -3.71 10.56 5.79
CA ARG A 178 -3.53 9.27 6.44
C ARG A 178 -3.01 8.18 5.50
N ASP A 179 -3.19 8.32 4.18
CA ASP A 179 -2.60 7.40 3.21
C ASP A 179 -1.07 7.34 3.29
N SER A 180 -0.43 8.41 3.80
CA SER A 180 1.03 8.46 3.98
C SER A 180 1.49 8.16 5.42
N ASP A 181 0.59 7.77 6.30
CA ASP A 181 0.84 7.42 7.70
C ASP A 181 0.77 5.90 7.90
N LEU A 182 1.91 5.28 8.22
CA LEU A 182 1.99 3.83 8.45
C LEU A 182 1.06 3.35 9.58
N TYR A 183 0.94 4.12 10.66
CA TYR A 183 0.09 3.74 11.78
C TYR A 183 -1.38 3.79 11.43
N ALA A 184 -1.80 4.78 10.62
CA ALA A 184 -3.16 4.86 10.11
C ALA A 184 -3.51 3.63 9.24
N TRP A 185 -2.60 3.17 8.38
CA TRP A 185 -2.79 1.94 7.61
C TRP A 185 -2.96 0.72 8.50
N VAL A 186 -2.11 0.59 9.51
CA VAL A 186 -2.15 -0.53 10.46
C VAL A 186 -3.45 -0.50 11.27
N GLU A 187 -3.85 0.65 11.79
CA GLU A 187 -5.11 0.83 12.53
C GLU A 187 -6.37 0.52 11.70
N GLU A 188 -6.31 0.71 10.38
CA GLU A 188 -7.45 0.48 9.51
C GLU A 188 -7.48 -0.93 8.91
N LEU A 189 -6.32 -1.56 8.70
CA LEU A 189 -6.22 -2.73 7.84
C LEU A 189 -5.45 -3.92 8.43
N ALA A 190 -4.78 -3.80 9.59
CA ALA A 190 -4.01 -4.91 10.14
C ALA A 190 -4.86 -6.16 10.42
N CYS A 191 -6.09 -6.00 10.90
CA CYS A 191 -7.00 -7.12 11.13
C CYS A 191 -7.49 -7.81 9.84
N TYR A 192 -7.17 -7.25 8.67
CA TYR A 192 -7.38 -7.83 7.34
C TYR A 192 -6.07 -8.16 6.63
N SER A 193 -4.96 -8.23 7.38
CA SER A 193 -3.60 -8.45 6.86
C SER A 193 -2.95 -9.64 7.56
N PRO A 194 -3.30 -10.88 7.17
CA PRO A 194 -2.69 -12.09 7.72
C PRO A 194 -1.17 -12.11 7.60
N ILE A 195 -0.63 -11.40 6.62
CA ILE A 195 0.81 -11.19 6.43
C ILE A 195 1.06 -9.67 6.42
N MET A 196 1.93 -9.19 7.29
CA MET A 196 2.41 -7.82 7.29
C MET A 196 3.91 -7.79 7.00
N HIS A 197 4.35 -6.91 6.10
CA HIS A 197 5.77 -6.67 5.86
C HIS A 197 6.27 -5.57 6.80
N ILE A 198 7.31 -5.90 7.54
CA ILE A 198 7.87 -5.04 8.60
C ILE A 198 9.29 -4.65 8.22
N GLN A 199 9.52 -3.36 8.14
CA GLN A 199 10.80 -2.74 7.86
C GLN A 199 10.97 -1.45 8.63
N GLN A 200 12.20 -0.98 8.83
CA GLN A 200 12.42 0.37 9.33
C GLN A 200 12.46 1.36 8.16
N THR A 201 11.88 2.52 8.35
CA THR A 201 11.86 3.64 7.38
C THR A 201 12.05 4.97 8.10
N ASP A 202 12.61 5.94 7.40
CA ASP A 202 12.70 7.33 7.86
C ASP A 202 11.41 8.15 7.63
N GLY A 203 10.36 7.51 7.11
CA GLY A 203 9.11 8.17 6.72
C GLY A 203 9.20 8.98 5.43
N ILE A 204 10.35 8.98 4.74
CA ILE A 204 10.56 9.69 3.48
C ILE A 204 10.67 8.72 2.31
N THR A 205 11.31 7.59 2.54
CA THR A 205 11.53 6.54 1.54
C THR A 205 11.15 5.18 2.12
N SER A 206 10.97 4.17 1.24
CA SER A 206 10.76 2.77 1.62
C SER A 206 12.02 1.95 1.32
N PRO A 207 13.07 2.04 2.16
CA PRO A 207 14.36 1.41 1.89
C PRO A 207 14.43 -0.04 2.34
N HIS A 208 13.40 -0.59 2.95
CA HIS A 208 13.39 -1.90 3.61
C HIS A 208 14.57 -2.08 4.59
N SER A 209 14.79 -1.04 5.41
CA SER A 209 15.93 -1.00 6.33
C SER A 209 15.78 -1.95 7.51
N PRO A 210 16.87 -2.58 7.97
CA PRO A 210 16.88 -3.35 9.19
C PRO A 210 16.72 -2.48 10.45
N PHE A 211 16.16 -3.03 11.53
CA PHE A 211 16.01 -2.37 12.82
C PHE A 211 17.32 -2.39 13.62
N THR A 212 18.37 -1.83 13.04
CA THR A 212 19.64 -1.63 13.76
C THR A 212 19.57 -0.38 14.63
N LYS A 213 20.46 -0.27 15.63
CA LYS A 213 20.55 0.93 16.45
C LYS A 213 20.68 2.20 15.61
N LYS A 214 21.52 2.16 14.56
CA LYS A 214 21.75 3.29 13.64
C LYS A 214 20.47 3.70 12.88
N ASN A 215 19.73 2.73 12.38
CA ASN A 215 18.51 3.01 11.60
C ASN A 215 17.36 3.46 12.51
N ASN A 216 17.27 2.92 13.73
CA ASN A 216 16.26 3.31 14.70
C ASN A 216 16.42 4.76 15.21
N GLU A 217 17.63 5.34 15.15
CA GLU A 217 17.86 6.75 15.50
C GLU A 217 17.10 7.73 14.61
N LYS A 218 16.81 7.34 13.37
CA LYS A 218 16.08 8.14 12.36
C LYS A 218 14.77 7.49 11.93
N GLY A 219 14.56 6.27 12.35
CA GLY A 219 13.40 5.48 11.96
C GLY A 219 12.14 5.93 12.68
N ILE A 220 11.02 5.80 12.00
CA ILE A 220 9.71 6.19 12.54
C ILE A 220 8.90 5.00 13.04
N VAL A 221 9.35 3.76 12.78
CA VAL A 221 8.66 2.55 13.23
C VAL A 221 9.07 2.20 14.65
N GLU A 222 8.12 2.28 15.58
CA GLU A 222 8.28 1.94 16.97
C GLU A 222 7.46 0.69 17.30
N GLY A 223 8.10 -0.34 17.85
CA GLY A 223 7.47 -1.64 18.06
C GLY A 223 6.22 -1.59 18.95
N LYS A 224 6.25 -0.82 20.06
CA LYS A 224 5.08 -0.63 20.91
C LYS A 224 3.92 0.01 20.16
N LYS A 225 4.15 1.14 19.50
CA LYS A 225 3.12 1.84 18.72
C LYS A 225 2.53 0.97 17.62
N LEU A 226 3.38 0.13 16.98
CA LEU A 226 2.89 -0.77 15.93
C LEU A 226 1.94 -1.83 16.51
N LEU A 227 2.27 -2.43 17.66
CA LEU A 227 1.39 -3.40 18.32
C LEU A 227 0.09 -2.76 18.81
N GLU A 228 0.15 -1.53 19.34
CA GLU A 228 -1.03 -0.75 19.73
C GLU A 228 -1.93 -0.45 18.51
N ALA A 229 -1.35 -0.07 17.37
CA ALA A 229 -2.09 0.17 16.13
C ALA A 229 -2.72 -1.12 15.58
N ILE A 230 -2.01 -2.26 15.65
CA ILE A 230 -2.59 -3.56 15.30
C ILE A 230 -3.82 -3.87 16.19
N ALA A 231 -3.72 -3.66 17.50
CA ALA A 231 -4.83 -3.89 18.41
C ALA A 231 -6.02 -2.99 18.09
N ALA A 232 -5.78 -1.71 17.82
CA ALA A 232 -6.82 -0.76 17.46
C ALA A 232 -7.60 -1.19 16.20
N SER A 233 -6.96 -1.90 15.26
CA SER A 233 -7.65 -2.41 14.07
C SER A 233 -8.73 -3.43 14.39
N TYR A 234 -8.55 -4.22 15.45
CA TYR A 234 -9.53 -5.22 15.86
C TYR A 234 -10.75 -4.63 16.57
N GLU A 235 -10.64 -3.42 17.13
CA GLU A 235 -11.76 -2.72 17.77
C GLU A 235 -12.70 -2.05 16.75
N LYS A 236 -12.26 -1.87 15.51
CA LYS A 236 -13.06 -1.23 14.46
C LYS A 236 -14.01 -2.25 13.82
N GLU A 237 -15.25 -1.85 13.64
CA GLU A 237 -16.25 -2.60 12.88
C GLU A 237 -16.58 -1.85 11.59
N GLU A 238 -16.43 -2.53 10.47
CA GLU A 238 -16.70 -1.94 9.16
C GLU A 238 -17.54 -2.88 8.29
N LYS A 239 -18.75 -2.43 7.96
CA LYS A 239 -19.71 -3.23 7.21
C LYS A 239 -19.19 -3.57 5.81
N GLY A 240 -19.37 -4.82 5.42
CA GLY A 240 -19.02 -5.32 4.07
C GLY A 240 -17.58 -5.78 3.92
N MET A 241 -16.73 -5.60 4.93
CA MET A 241 -15.39 -6.16 4.95
C MET A 241 -15.41 -7.69 5.12
N PRO A 242 -14.38 -8.41 4.64
CA PRO A 242 -14.22 -9.84 4.95
C PRO A 242 -14.06 -10.07 6.47
N PRO A 243 -14.18 -11.32 6.96
CA PRO A 243 -13.87 -11.63 8.35
C PRO A 243 -12.46 -11.20 8.74
N LYS A 244 -12.30 -10.67 9.95
CA LYS A 244 -10.97 -10.34 10.50
C LYS A 244 -10.14 -11.63 10.65
N THR A 245 -8.83 -11.54 10.41
CA THR A 245 -7.92 -12.66 10.65
C THR A 245 -7.70 -12.88 12.15
N ASP A 246 -7.49 -14.14 12.54
CA ASP A 246 -7.17 -14.51 13.93
C ASP A 246 -5.65 -14.57 14.18
N LYS A 247 -4.86 -14.44 13.12
CA LYS A 247 -3.39 -14.51 13.16
C LYS A 247 -2.77 -13.51 12.18
N ILE A 248 -1.71 -12.86 12.62
CA ILE A 248 -0.86 -12.01 11.77
C ILE A 248 0.57 -12.54 11.81
N VAL A 249 1.15 -12.75 10.64
CA VAL A 249 2.57 -13.05 10.47
C VAL A 249 3.30 -11.74 10.16
N MET A 250 4.14 -11.29 11.07
CA MET A 250 5.00 -10.12 10.89
C MET A 250 6.30 -10.55 10.19
N ALA A 251 6.34 -10.43 8.87
CA ALA A 251 7.50 -10.79 8.06
C ALA A 251 8.50 -9.61 8.03
N LEU A 252 9.71 -9.86 8.50
CA LEU A 252 10.80 -8.88 8.45
C LEU A 252 11.34 -8.81 7.02
N GLU A 253 10.86 -7.88 6.22
CA GLU A 253 11.27 -7.69 4.84
C GLU A 253 12.41 -6.68 4.75
N LEU A 254 13.63 -7.19 4.66
CA LEU A 254 14.86 -6.41 4.70
C LEU A 254 15.61 -6.53 3.37
N PHE A 255 15.98 -5.39 2.77
CA PHE A 255 16.78 -5.38 1.56
C PHE A 255 18.24 -5.07 1.90
N ALA A 256 19.11 -5.93 1.38
CA ALA A 256 20.55 -5.71 1.45
C ALA A 256 21.01 -4.95 0.19
N SER A 257 21.95 -4.03 0.36
CA SER A 257 22.63 -3.40 -0.77
C SER A 257 23.53 -4.41 -1.49
N ASN A 258 23.68 -4.28 -2.81
CA ASN A 258 24.61 -5.08 -3.59
C ASN A 258 26.08 -4.92 -3.16
N THR A 259 26.39 -3.93 -2.35
CA THR A 259 27.73 -3.64 -1.83
C THR A 259 27.94 -4.11 -0.38
N GLU A 260 26.90 -4.62 0.29
CA GLU A 260 27.03 -5.14 1.65
C GLU A 260 27.67 -6.52 1.68
N HIS A 261 28.55 -6.72 2.63
CA HIS A 261 29.17 -8.03 2.84
C HIS A 261 28.23 -9.01 3.58
N PRO A 262 28.33 -10.31 3.33
CA PRO A 262 27.45 -11.30 3.97
C PRO A 262 27.43 -11.26 5.51
N HIS A 263 28.54 -10.87 6.15
CA HIS A 263 28.59 -10.75 7.62
C HIS A 263 27.83 -9.52 8.12
N GLU A 264 27.81 -8.41 7.35
CA GLU A 264 27.02 -7.22 7.66
C GLU A 264 25.53 -7.54 7.57
N ILE A 265 25.11 -8.21 6.49
CA ILE A 265 23.72 -8.65 6.31
C ILE A 265 23.28 -9.52 7.49
N LYS A 266 24.11 -10.51 7.90
CA LYS A 266 23.81 -11.36 9.06
C LYS A 266 23.73 -10.57 10.37
N ASN A 267 24.58 -9.56 10.54
CA ASN A 267 24.53 -8.70 11.74
C ASN A 267 23.25 -7.86 11.74
N ASN A 268 22.90 -7.25 10.61
CA ASN A 268 21.68 -6.47 10.46
C ASN A 268 20.42 -7.30 10.75
N MET A 269 20.36 -8.54 10.26
CA MET A 269 19.27 -9.47 10.56
C MET A 269 19.22 -9.84 12.06
N ARG A 270 20.39 -10.03 12.71
CA ARG A 270 20.47 -10.33 14.14
C ARG A 270 19.97 -9.15 14.98
N GLU A 271 20.45 -7.94 14.70
CA GLU A 271 20.02 -6.73 15.42
C GLU A 271 18.50 -6.51 15.25
N THR A 272 17.98 -6.69 14.05
CA THR A 272 16.54 -6.61 13.77
C THR A 272 15.74 -7.60 14.60
N ARG A 273 16.19 -8.87 14.66
CA ARG A 273 15.55 -9.88 15.48
C ARG A 273 15.60 -9.54 16.97
N GLU A 274 16.75 -9.08 17.48
CA GLU A 274 16.90 -8.67 18.88
C GLU A 274 16.03 -7.46 19.24
N TYR A 275 15.87 -6.51 18.31
CA TYR A 275 14.93 -5.40 18.48
C TYR A 275 13.49 -5.91 18.63
N TRP A 276 13.01 -6.78 17.74
CA TRP A 276 11.63 -7.26 17.80
C TRP A 276 11.38 -8.22 18.97
N LYS A 277 12.38 -8.98 19.41
CA LYS A 277 12.26 -9.84 20.59
C LYS A 277 11.99 -9.09 21.92
N GLN A 278 12.26 -7.80 21.97
CA GLN A 278 11.89 -6.98 23.13
C GLN A 278 10.38 -6.81 23.25
N TYR A 279 9.67 -6.86 22.14
CA TYR A 279 8.21 -6.72 22.04
C TYR A 279 7.52 -8.08 21.87
N ILE A 280 8.07 -8.95 21.04
CA ILE A 280 7.53 -10.28 20.71
C ILE A 280 8.60 -11.32 21.01
N PRO A 281 8.70 -11.80 22.28
CA PRO A 281 9.78 -12.70 22.70
C PRO A 281 9.72 -14.08 22.03
N GLU A 282 8.53 -14.54 21.67
CA GLU A 282 8.30 -15.83 20.98
C GLU A 282 7.09 -15.73 20.05
N ASP A 283 7.02 -16.63 19.07
CA ASP A 283 5.91 -16.70 18.13
C ASP A 283 4.64 -17.25 18.80
N GLY A 284 3.47 -16.84 18.32
CA GLY A 284 2.18 -17.37 18.78
C GLY A 284 1.64 -16.77 20.07
N ILE A 285 2.28 -15.71 20.59
CA ILE A 285 1.73 -14.98 21.76
C ILE A 285 0.49 -14.19 21.30
N ARG A 286 -0.52 -14.17 22.14
CA ARG A 286 -1.73 -13.36 21.93
C ARG A 286 -1.40 -11.88 22.05
N LEU A 287 -2.04 -11.08 21.21
CA LEU A 287 -1.81 -9.62 21.15
C LEU A 287 -2.13 -8.92 22.50
N ASP A 288 -3.24 -9.31 23.15
CA ASP A 288 -3.60 -8.77 24.46
C ASP A 288 -2.49 -9.03 25.52
N GLN A 289 -1.92 -10.23 25.53
CA GLN A 289 -0.81 -10.57 26.43
C GLN A 289 0.48 -9.81 26.10
N LEU A 290 0.72 -9.48 24.83
CA LEU A 290 1.86 -8.64 24.44
C LEU A 290 1.67 -7.22 24.97
N LEU A 291 0.48 -6.64 24.81
CA LEU A 291 0.17 -5.28 25.23
C LEU A 291 0.24 -5.10 26.76
N GLU A 292 -0.16 -6.12 27.53
CA GLU A 292 -0.03 -6.10 29.01
C GLU A 292 1.43 -6.03 29.48
N ARG A 293 2.41 -6.38 28.63
CA ARG A 293 3.85 -6.37 28.95
C ARG A 293 4.56 -5.08 28.56
N LEU A 294 3.92 -4.23 27.72
CA LEU A 294 4.48 -3.00 27.14
C LEU A 294 4.10 -1.76 27.94
#